data_1435582a42063ff77268b81917ca3ca7
#
_entry.id   1435582a42063ff77268b81917ca3ca7
#
_cell.length_a   1.000
_cell.length_b   1.000
_cell.length_c   1.000
_cell.angle_alpha   90.00
_cell.angle_beta   90.00
_cell.angle_gamma   90.00
#
_symmetry.space_group_name_H-M   'P 1'
#
loop_
_entity.id
_entity.type
_entity.pdbx_description
1 polymer ?
#
loop_
_entity_poly.entity_id
_entity_poly.type
_entity_poly.pdbx_seq_one_letter_code
_entity_poly.pdbx_strand_id
1 'polypeptide(L)'
;MRVLLDTHAFLWWADDDRRLSARARQAIADAADAFLSVASCWEIAIKVSRGRLALSKPVDRLVPEQLGLNDFRLLQVDLDDVARVATLPFHHRDPFDRLLAAQALGEELTLVSADPVFRKYGVKRVW
;
A
#
# COMPACT_ATOMS: atom_id res chain seq x y z
N MET A 1 -14.82 -6.80 2.62
CA MET A 1 -13.99 -6.00 1.67
C MET A 1 -12.55 -6.47 1.77
N ARG A 2 -11.89 -6.61 0.64
CA ARG A 2 -10.46 -6.92 0.56
C ARG A 2 -9.72 -5.63 0.19
N VAL A 3 -8.72 -5.24 0.98
CA VAL A 3 -8.05 -3.95 0.80
C VAL A 3 -6.55 -4.12 0.59
N LEU A 4 -5.97 -3.18 -0.15
CA LEU A 4 -4.52 -3.01 -0.30
C LEU A 4 -4.17 -1.65 0.30
N LEU A 5 -3.29 -1.63 1.30
CA LEU A 5 -2.82 -0.38 1.89
C LEU A 5 -1.75 0.23 0.98
N ASP A 6 -1.84 1.53 0.68
CA ASP A 6 -0.69 2.19 0.10
C ASP A 6 0.39 2.40 1.17
N THR A 7 1.56 2.86 0.75
CA THR A 7 2.72 2.96 1.64
C THR A 7 2.44 3.88 2.83
N HIS A 8 1.84 5.06 2.59
CA HIS A 8 1.53 6.00 3.66
C HIS A 8 0.45 5.47 4.60
N ALA A 9 -0.59 4.83 4.05
CA ALA A 9 -1.65 4.24 4.86
C ALA A 9 -1.09 3.20 5.83
N PHE A 10 -0.17 2.36 5.36
CA PHE A 10 0.51 1.38 6.21
C PHE A 10 1.32 2.05 7.31
N LEU A 11 2.16 3.02 6.97
CA LEU A 11 3.01 3.72 7.94
C LEU A 11 2.17 4.44 8.99
N TRP A 12 1.12 5.12 8.56
CA TRP A 12 0.24 5.85 9.49
C TRP A 12 -0.57 4.92 10.37
N TRP A 13 -0.97 3.77 9.85
CA TRP A 13 -1.60 2.73 10.67
C TRP A 13 -0.63 2.22 11.75
N ALA A 14 0.59 1.89 11.36
CA ALA A 14 1.61 1.37 12.28
C ALA A 14 1.94 2.36 13.40
N ASP A 15 1.95 3.66 13.09
CA ASP A 15 2.26 4.73 14.03
C ASP A 15 1.03 5.29 14.75
N ASP A 16 -0.17 4.77 14.49
CA ASP A 16 -1.43 5.34 14.97
C ASP A 16 -1.53 6.84 14.67
N ASP A 17 -1.12 7.23 13.47
CA ASP A 17 -1.02 8.62 13.03
C ASP A 17 -2.39 9.15 12.61
N ARG A 18 -2.71 10.37 13.02
CA ARG A 18 -4.00 11.03 12.72
C ARG A 18 -4.20 11.36 11.25
N ARG A 19 -3.12 11.36 10.45
CA ARG A 19 -3.22 11.55 9.00
C ARG A 19 -3.99 10.43 8.31
N LEU A 20 -4.01 9.22 8.93
CA LEU A 20 -4.91 8.17 8.49
C LEU A 20 -6.34 8.57 8.84
N SER A 21 -7.21 8.75 7.84
CA SER A 21 -8.59 9.17 8.08
C SER A 21 -9.35 8.13 8.90
N ALA A 22 -10.41 8.58 9.60
CA ALA A 22 -11.26 7.67 10.35
C ALA A 22 -11.89 6.61 9.43
N ARG A 23 -12.27 7.00 8.22
CA ARG A 23 -12.85 6.09 7.23
C ARG A 23 -11.83 5.05 6.75
N ALA A 24 -10.60 5.48 6.47
CA ALA A 24 -9.52 4.56 6.08
C ALA A 24 -9.22 3.58 7.20
N ARG A 25 -9.11 4.07 8.44
CA ARG A 25 -8.88 3.23 9.62
C ARG A 25 -9.98 2.17 9.77
N GLN A 26 -11.23 2.58 9.60
CA GLN A 26 -12.36 1.66 9.71
C GLN A 26 -12.33 0.61 8.59
N ALA A 27 -12.01 1.02 7.36
CA ALA A 27 -11.91 0.10 6.23
C ALA A 27 -10.84 -0.97 6.46
N ILE A 28 -9.69 -0.58 7.02
CA ILE A 28 -8.62 -1.51 7.36
C ILE A 28 -9.06 -2.46 8.48
N ALA A 29 -9.65 -1.91 9.55
CA ALA A 29 -10.07 -2.70 10.70
C ALA A 29 -11.15 -3.73 10.35
N ASP A 30 -12.07 -3.39 9.44
CA ASP A 30 -13.20 -4.24 9.06
C ASP A 30 -12.89 -5.13 7.84
N ALA A 31 -11.72 -5.01 7.23
CA ALA A 31 -11.39 -5.76 6.03
C ALA A 31 -11.39 -7.27 6.29
N ALA A 32 -11.98 -8.03 5.37
CA ALA A 32 -11.87 -9.50 5.39
C ALA A 32 -10.40 -9.93 5.19
N ASP A 33 -9.72 -9.26 4.26
CA ASP A 33 -8.28 -9.42 4.03
C ASP A 33 -7.67 -8.05 3.79
N ALA A 34 -6.58 -7.75 4.48
CA ALA A 34 -5.80 -6.54 4.28
C ALA A 34 -4.38 -6.90 3.84
N PHE A 35 -3.93 -6.29 2.76
CA PHE A 35 -2.65 -6.58 2.12
C PHE A 35 -1.70 -5.40 2.18
N LEU A 36 -0.42 -5.72 2.35
CA LEU A 36 0.70 -4.82 2.15
C LEU A 36 1.55 -5.37 1.00
N SER A 37 1.79 -4.56 -0.02
CA SER A 37 2.62 -4.98 -1.15
C SER A 37 4.11 -4.97 -0.79
N VAL A 38 4.86 -5.94 -1.31
CA VAL A 38 6.33 -5.93 -1.27
C VAL A 38 6.87 -4.65 -1.91
N ALA A 39 6.19 -4.10 -2.91
CA ALA A 39 6.55 -2.81 -3.52
C ALA A 39 6.58 -1.68 -2.50
N SER A 40 5.60 -1.62 -1.59
CA SER A 40 5.58 -0.64 -0.51
C SER A 40 6.73 -0.84 0.46
N CYS A 41 7.07 -2.09 0.78
CA CYS A 41 8.23 -2.40 1.62
C CYS A 41 9.53 -1.92 0.96
N TRP A 42 9.66 -2.09 -0.34
CA TRP A 42 10.80 -1.60 -1.10
C TRP A 42 10.89 -0.07 -1.09
N GLU A 43 9.77 0.61 -1.31
CA GLU A 43 9.70 2.07 -1.22
C GLU A 43 10.16 2.58 0.16
N ILE A 44 9.67 1.95 1.23
CA ILE A 44 10.06 2.26 2.61
C ILE A 44 11.58 2.09 2.78
N ALA A 45 12.13 0.96 2.33
CA ALA A 45 13.55 0.66 2.44
C ALA A 45 14.41 1.71 1.71
N ILE A 46 13.98 2.14 0.52
CA ILE A 46 14.68 3.20 -0.23
C ILE A 46 14.67 4.52 0.55
N LYS A 47 13.52 4.92 1.08
CA LYS A 47 13.41 6.17 1.84
C LYS A 47 14.24 6.14 3.12
N VAL A 48 14.27 5.00 3.81
CA VAL A 48 15.12 4.82 5.00
C VAL A 48 16.60 4.95 4.61
N SER A 49 17.01 4.28 3.53
CA SER A 49 18.42 4.31 3.07
C SER A 49 18.89 5.70 2.68
N ARG A 50 17.98 6.59 2.27
CA ARG A 50 18.28 7.97 1.89
C ARG A 50 18.11 8.96 3.05
N GLY A 51 17.81 8.50 4.24
CA GLY A 51 17.57 9.36 5.40
C GLY A 51 16.28 10.18 5.32
N ARG A 52 15.33 9.79 4.46
CA ARG A 52 14.06 10.51 4.28
C ARG A 52 12.94 9.96 5.14
N LEU A 53 13.16 8.83 5.79
CA LEU A 53 12.19 8.18 6.64
C LEU A 53 12.93 7.54 7.82
N ALA A 54 12.48 7.83 9.05
CA ALA A 54 12.99 7.21 10.25
C ALA A 54 11.96 6.22 10.78
N LEU A 55 12.37 4.98 10.99
CA LEU A 55 11.55 3.95 11.60
C LEU A 55 12.04 3.65 13.00
N SER A 56 11.13 3.22 13.88
CA SER A 56 11.48 2.80 15.23
C SER A 56 12.27 1.50 15.27
N LYS A 57 12.16 0.69 14.21
CA LYS A 57 12.84 -0.61 14.04
C LYS A 57 13.28 -0.77 12.59
N PRO A 58 14.27 -1.65 12.30
CA PRO A 58 14.63 -1.99 10.92
C PRO A 58 13.43 -2.56 10.15
N VAL A 59 13.44 -2.37 8.83
CA VAL A 59 12.34 -2.80 7.94
C VAL A 59 12.05 -4.29 8.08
N ASP A 60 13.10 -5.12 8.17
CA ASP A 60 12.98 -6.58 8.26
C ASP A 60 12.41 -7.07 9.60
N ARG A 61 12.28 -6.17 10.57
CA ARG A 61 11.60 -6.43 11.85
C ARG A 61 10.23 -5.76 11.93
N LEU A 62 10.15 -4.50 11.49
CA LEU A 62 8.91 -3.74 11.55
C LEU A 62 7.80 -4.37 10.71
N VAL A 63 8.12 -4.76 9.48
CA VAL A 63 7.12 -5.31 8.55
C VAL A 63 6.55 -6.64 9.06
N PRO A 64 7.36 -7.66 9.38
CA PRO A 64 6.81 -8.91 9.91
C PRO A 64 6.03 -8.72 11.20
N GLU A 65 6.46 -7.84 12.08
CA GLU A 65 5.76 -7.54 13.33
C GLU A 65 4.37 -6.96 13.05
N GLN A 66 4.28 -5.97 12.18
CA GLN A 66 3.00 -5.35 11.83
C GLN A 66 2.06 -6.31 11.09
N LEU A 67 2.60 -7.15 10.22
CA LEU A 67 1.81 -8.20 9.56
C LEU A 67 1.20 -9.15 10.59
N GLY A 68 2.00 -9.60 11.57
CA GLY A 68 1.54 -10.51 12.62
C GLY A 68 0.52 -9.87 13.56
N LEU A 69 0.77 -8.65 14.01
CA LEU A 69 -0.10 -7.93 14.95
C LEU A 69 -1.49 -7.64 14.36
N ASN A 70 -1.56 -7.36 13.06
CA ASN A 70 -2.78 -6.87 12.42
C ASN A 70 -3.43 -7.89 11.50
N ASP A 71 -2.87 -9.07 11.40
CA ASP A 71 -3.29 -10.10 10.44
C ASP A 71 -3.27 -9.58 8.99
N PHE A 72 -2.28 -8.75 8.68
CA PHE A 72 -2.06 -8.29 7.31
C PHE A 72 -1.30 -9.36 6.52
N ARG A 73 -1.59 -9.44 5.24
CA ARG A 73 -0.93 -10.37 4.32
C ARG A 73 0.04 -9.60 3.41
N LEU A 74 1.22 -10.18 3.21
CA LEU A 74 2.20 -9.64 2.27
C LEU A 74 1.79 -10.01 0.84
N LEU A 75 1.61 -9.01 -0.02
CA LEU A 75 1.29 -9.22 -1.43
C LEU A 75 2.57 -9.20 -2.25
N GLN A 76 2.89 -10.34 -2.87
CA GLN A 76 4.06 -10.45 -3.73
C GLN A 76 3.83 -9.69 -5.04
N VAL A 77 4.92 -9.24 -5.65
CA VAL A 77 4.91 -8.65 -6.98
C VAL A 77 5.29 -9.74 -7.98
N ASP A 78 4.39 -10.06 -8.90
CA ASP A 78 4.65 -11.06 -9.92
C ASP A 78 4.80 -10.44 -11.31
N LEU A 79 5.10 -11.27 -12.31
CA LEU A 79 5.31 -10.79 -13.67
C LEU A 79 4.04 -10.18 -14.27
N ASP A 80 2.86 -10.72 -13.95
CA ASP A 80 1.59 -10.16 -14.44
C ASP A 80 1.37 -8.74 -13.91
N ASP A 81 1.72 -8.47 -12.66
CA ASP A 81 1.65 -7.12 -12.09
C ASP A 81 2.54 -6.16 -12.86
N VAL A 82 3.79 -6.54 -13.10
CA VAL A 82 4.78 -5.73 -13.82
C VAL A 82 4.31 -5.49 -15.26
N ALA A 83 3.84 -6.53 -15.94
CA ALA A 83 3.35 -6.42 -17.31
C ALA A 83 2.14 -5.47 -17.40
N ARG A 84 1.26 -5.49 -16.41
CA ARG A 84 0.09 -4.60 -16.36
C ARG A 84 0.51 -3.13 -16.27
N VAL A 85 1.59 -2.81 -15.55
CA VAL A 85 2.11 -1.44 -15.47
C VAL A 85 2.40 -0.89 -16.86
N ALA A 86 2.92 -1.72 -17.77
CA ALA A 86 3.24 -1.30 -19.14
C ALA A 86 2.01 -0.81 -19.92
N THR A 87 0.81 -1.24 -19.55
CA THR A 87 -0.44 -0.88 -20.23
C THR A 87 -1.22 0.24 -19.56
N LEU A 88 -0.80 0.68 -18.36
CA LEU A 88 -1.50 1.74 -17.64
C LEU A 88 -1.25 3.12 -18.27
N PRO A 89 -2.27 3.97 -18.39
CA PRO A 89 -2.07 5.35 -18.78
C PRO A 89 -1.25 6.10 -17.73
N PHE A 90 -0.62 7.21 -18.13
CA PHE A 90 0.26 7.99 -17.24
C PHE A 90 -0.53 9.04 -16.46
N HIS A 91 -1.42 8.61 -15.57
CA HIS A 91 -2.08 9.51 -14.63
C HIS A 91 -1.21 9.86 -13.43
N HIS A 92 -0.25 9.00 -13.09
CA HIS A 92 0.68 9.16 -11.97
C HIS A 92 2.10 8.91 -12.46
N ARG A 93 3.08 9.65 -11.90
CA ARG A 93 4.50 9.50 -12.26
C ARG A 93 5.24 8.54 -11.35
N ASP A 94 4.76 8.36 -10.12
CA ASP A 94 5.42 7.52 -9.13
C ASP A 94 5.32 6.05 -9.53
N PRO A 95 6.46 5.37 -9.75
CA PRO A 95 6.45 3.98 -10.17
C PRO A 95 5.88 3.02 -9.13
N PHE A 96 6.04 3.32 -7.84
CA PHE A 96 5.48 2.50 -6.78
C PHE A 96 3.95 2.58 -6.79
N ASP A 97 3.39 3.78 -6.92
CA ASP A 97 1.95 3.96 -6.98
C ASP A 97 1.34 3.33 -8.24
N ARG A 98 2.04 3.41 -9.37
CA ARG A 98 1.60 2.74 -10.60
C ARG A 98 1.57 1.21 -10.41
N LEU A 99 2.55 0.65 -9.73
CA LEU A 99 2.58 -0.78 -9.44
C LEU A 99 1.46 -1.18 -8.46
N LEU A 100 1.19 -0.36 -7.45
CA LEU A 100 0.06 -0.59 -6.55
C LEU A 100 -1.28 -0.56 -7.30
N ALA A 101 -1.45 0.39 -8.24
CA ALA A 101 -2.64 0.43 -9.09
C ALA A 101 -2.78 -0.85 -9.92
N ALA A 102 -1.69 -1.33 -10.50
CA ALA A 102 -1.69 -2.59 -11.26
C ALA A 102 -2.08 -3.79 -10.39
N GLN A 103 -1.57 -3.87 -9.19
CA GLN A 103 -1.91 -4.93 -8.24
C GLN A 103 -3.37 -4.86 -7.79
N ALA A 104 -3.85 -3.66 -7.47
CA ALA A 104 -5.25 -3.49 -7.07
C ALA A 104 -6.21 -3.90 -8.17
N LEU A 105 -5.90 -3.57 -9.43
CA LEU A 105 -6.71 -3.98 -10.58
C LEU A 105 -6.65 -5.49 -10.79
N GLY A 106 -5.46 -6.07 -10.76
CA GLY A 106 -5.26 -7.48 -11.02
C GLY A 106 -5.88 -8.40 -9.96
N GLU A 107 -5.80 -8.02 -8.70
CA GLU A 107 -6.30 -8.78 -7.57
C GLU A 107 -7.71 -8.34 -7.14
N GLU A 108 -8.29 -7.34 -7.81
CA GLU A 108 -9.60 -6.78 -7.47
C GLU A 108 -9.67 -6.30 -6.02
N LEU A 109 -8.66 -5.52 -5.62
CA LEU A 109 -8.57 -4.96 -4.27
C LEU A 109 -9.01 -3.50 -4.26
N THR A 110 -9.63 -3.10 -3.15
CA THR A 110 -9.87 -1.68 -2.86
C THR A 110 -8.60 -1.08 -2.26
N LEU A 111 -8.11 0.01 -2.83
CA LEU A 111 -6.90 0.66 -2.35
C LEU A 111 -7.23 1.65 -1.24
N VAL A 112 -6.55 1.54 -0.12
CA VAL A 112 -6.62 2.52 0.97
C VAL A 112 -5.51 3.55 0.72
N SER A 113 -5.92 4.73 0.25
CA SER A 113 -4.98 5.79 -0.14
C SER A 113 -5.66 7.15 -0.09
N ALA A 114 -4.92 8.17 0.34
CA ALA A 114 -5.34 9.56 0.29
C ALA A 114 -5.31 10.13 -1.13
N ASP A 115 -4.59 9.51 -2.05
CA ASP A 115 -4.37 10.06 -3.40
C ASP A 115 -5.56 9.76 -4.33
N PRO A 116 -6.32 10.80 -4.75
CA PRO A 116 -7.48 10.60 -5.62
C PRO A 116 -7.11 10.16 -7.05
N VAL A 117 -5.85 10.26 -7.45
CA VAL A 117 -5.38 9.87 -8.80
C VAL A 117 -5.67 8.40 -9.09
N PHE A 118 -5.68 7.54 -8.09
CA PHE A 118 -5.96 6.11 -8.27
C PHE A 118 -7.31 5.84 -8.94
N ARG A 119 -8.30 6.70 -8.73
CA ARG A 119 -9.62 6.56 -9.37
C ARG A 119 -9.54 6.65 -10.89
N LYS A 120 -8.58 7.41 -11.41
CA LYS A 120 -8.38 7.55 -12.86
C LYS A 120 -7.93 6.26 -13.53
N TYR A 121 -7.36 5.33 -12.75
CA TYR A 121 -6.98 4.00 -13.23
C TYR A 121 -8.14 2.98 -13.15
N GLY A 122 -9.30 3.38 -12.64
CA GLY A 122 -10.40 2.46 -12.40
C GLY A 122 -10.27 1.67 -11.10
N VAL A 123 -9.33 2.05 -10.24
CA VAL A 123 -9.13 1.44 -8.92
C VAL A 123 -10.17 1.98 -7.94
N LYS A 124 -10.80 1.10 -7.18
CA LYS A 124 -11.65 1.52 -6.05
C LYS A 124 -10.76 2.04 -4.93
N ARG A 125 -11.08 3.21 -4.40
CA ARG A 125 -10.29 3.87 -3.38
C ARG A 125 -11.15 4.23 -2.17
N VAL A 126 -10.57 4.05 -0.98
CA VAL A 126 -11.15 4.46 0.30
C VAL A 126 -10.19 5.42 1.00
N TRP A 127 -10.77 6.52 1.48
CA TRP A 127 -10.05 7.44 2.36
C TRP A 127 -11.00 8.31 3.19
#